data_8b02bc3a3c130153162c216960981d63
#
_entry.id   8b02bc3a3c130153162c216960981d63
#
_cell.length_a   1.000
_cell.length_b   1.000
_cell.length_c   1.000
_cell.angle_alpha   90.00
_cell.angle_beta   90.00
_cell.angle_gamma   90.00
#
_symmetry.space_group_name_H-M   'P 1'
#
loop_
_entity.id
_entity.type
_entity.pdbx_description
1 polymer ?
#
loop_
_entity_poly.entity_id
_entity_poly.type
_entity_poly.pdbx_seq_one_letter_code
_entity_poly.pdbx_strand_id
1 'polypeptide(L)'
;MAKKILLIGGNGYIGSRLTHDLHHTYDIQSVDICWFGKNLGFSNVIDYRLLTKEYISKFDVIVLLAGHSSVKMCQGEASSSWNNNVNNFINLTHKLDKEQTLIYASSGSVYGDTRSTTNEDTDLIFKPINNYDLTKYTLDTIAQSMILKGYSIVGLRFGTVNGWSPNVREELMINSMTKNSIEHGNIQVNNKHIVRPILGISDISRAIDAIIKNTIAGIYNLASFYDSVDKLSSQISSLLSSNINVNPDVTGAYDFIMDTSKFQKTFDFEFKETVNTIVNELSTKFDHATFSNRNQFLKYE
;
A
#
# COMPACT_ATOMS: atom_id res chain seq x y z
N MET A 1 -20.15 12.67 -16.60
CA MET A 1 -20.06 13.03 -15.16
C MET A 1 -18.78 12.44 -14.62
N ALA A 2 -18.14 13.08 -13.64
CA ALA A 2 -16.99 12.49 -12.95
C ALA A 2 -17.41 11.21 -12.23
N LYS A 3 -16.55 10.18 -12.23
CA LYS A 3 -16.82 8.94 -11.48
C LYS A 3 -16.86 9.24 -9.98
N LYS A 4 -17.78 8.61 -9.27
CA LYS A 4 -17.92 8.68 -7.82
C LYS A 4 -17.12 7.59 -7.17
N ILE A 5 -16.24 7.95 -6.26
CA ILE A 5 -15.31 7.02 -5.60
C ILE A 5 -15.60 6.99 -4.09
N LEU A 6 -15.79 5.78 -3.55
CA LEU A 6 -15.75 5.55 -2.11
C LEU A 6 -14.34 5.10 -1.73
N LEU A 7 -13.62 5.95 -0.99
CA LEU A 7 -12.30 5.64 -0.47
C LEU A 7 -12.39 5.18 0.99
N ILE A 8 -12.15 3.90 1.23
CA ILE A 8 -12.17 3.29 2.56
C ILE A 8 -10.73 3.24 3.10
N GLY A 9 -10.46 4.00 4.17
CA GLY A 9 -9.11 4.19 4.70
C GLY A 9 -8.44 5.47 4.18
N GLY A 10 -9.22 6.52 3.89
CA GLY A 10 -8.72 7.74 3.26
C GLY A 10 -7.87 8.63 4.15
N ASN A 11 -7.92 8.46 5.46
CA ASN A 11 -7.05 9.19 6.39
C ASN A 11 -5.71 8.47 6.65
N GLY A 12 -5.55 7.28 6.09
CA GLY A 12 -4.30 6.51 6.15
C GLY A 12 -3.22 7.07 5.22
N TYR A 13 -2.05 6.44 5.21
CA TYR A 13 -0.87 6.86 4.44
C TYR A 13 -1.16 6.95 2.93
N ILE A 14 -1.61 5.85 2.33
CA ILE A 14 -1.92 5.84 0.88
C ILE A 14 -3.21 6.62 0.61
N GLY A 15 -4.23 6.49 1.47
CA GLY A 15 -5.53 7.11 1.27
C GLY A 15 -5.47 8.64 1.26
N SER A 16 -4.72 9.26 2.18
CA SER A 16 -4.56 10.71 2.20
C SER A 16 -3.79 11.23 0.97
N ARG A 17 -2.82 10.46 0.45
CA ARG A 17 -2.15 10.77 -0.81
C ARG A 17 -3.11 10.69 -2.00
N LEU A 18 -3.91 9.64 -2.10
CA LEU A 18 -4.91 9.51 -3.17
C LEU A 18 -5.90 10.65 -3.18
N THR A 19 -6.41 11.03 -2.00
CA THR A 19 -7.31 12.19 -1.88
C THR A 19 -6.61 13.45 -2.36
N HIS A 20 -5.38 13.71 -1.92
CA HIS A 20 -4.58 14.87 -2.34
C HIS A 20 -4.41 14.94 -3.86
N ASP A 21 -4.09 13.81 -4.50
CA ASP A 21 -3.75 13.78 -5.93
C ASP A 21 -4.99 13.77 -6.85
N LEU A 22 -6.10 13.15 -6.41
CA LEU A 22 -7.23 12.82 -7.30
C LEU A 22 -8.52 13.61 -7.05
N HIS A 23 -8.64 14.37 -5.95
CA HIS A 23 -9.88 15.08 -5.59
C HIS A 23 -10.34 16.12 -6.62
N HIS A 24 -9.45 16.65 -7.45
CA HIS A 24 -9.83 17.56 -8.53
C HIS A 24 -10.39 16.85 -9.77
N THR A 25 -10.13 15.55 -9.90
CA THR A 25 -10.51 14.75 -11.08
C THR A 25 -11.78 13.95 -10.83
N TYR A 26 -11.97 13.46 -9.61
CA TYR A 26 -13.05 12.56 -9.22
C TYR A 26 -13.85 13.09 -8.02
N ASP A 27 -15.13 12.68 -7.94
CA ASP A 27 -15.95 12.90 -6.74
C ASP A 27 -15.58 11.84 -5.68
N ILE A 28 -14.65 12.18 -4.80
CA ILE A 28 -14.14 11.25 -3.77
C ILE A 28 -14.85 11.51 -2.45
N GLN A 29 -15.58 10.49 -1.98
CA GLN A 29 -16.05 10.43 -0.60
C GLN A 29 -15.21 9.42 0.17
N SER A 30 -14.70 9.83 1.33
CA SER A 30 -13.81 9.01 2.11
C SER A 30 -14.38 8.69 3.49
N VAL A 31 -14.14 7.46 3.96
CA VAL A 31 -14.45 6.99 5.30
C VAL A 31 -13.23 6.37 5.96
N ASP A 32 -13.03 6.65 7.24
CA ASP A 32 -11.91 6.13 8.04
C ASP A 32 -12.29 6.15 9.53
N ILE A 33 -11.75 5.26 10.32
CA ILE A 33 -11.87 5.30 11.78
C ILE A 33 -10.75 6.11 12.43
N CYS A 34 -9.85 6.67 11.65
CA CYS A 34 -8.70 7.48 12.08
C CYS A 34 -7.78 6.75 13.07
N TRP A 35 -7.58 5.46 12.84
CA TRP A 35 -6.79 4.59 13.72
C TRP A 35 -5.34 5.04 13.88
N PHE A 36 -4.78 5.64 12.83
CA PHE A 36 -3.41 6.14 12.81
C PHE A 36 -3.38 7.64 12.57
N GLY A 37 -3.28 8.38 13.65
CA GLY A 37 -3.13 9.82 13.60
C GLY A 37 -4.46 10.60 13.69
N LYS A 38 -4.35 11.88 13.41
CA LYS A 38 -5.49 12.81 13.47
C LYS A 38 -6.34 12.69 12.21
N ASN A 39 -7.62 12.99 12.33
CA ASN A 39 -8.44 13.25 11.15
C ASN A 39 -7.88 14.50 10.44
N LEU A 40 -7.38 14.31 9.24
CA LEU A 40 -6.82 15.38 8.41
C LEU A 40 -7.90 16.14 7.61
N GLY A 41 -9.18 15.90 7.89
CA GLY A 41 -10.30 16.49 7.17
C GLY A 41 -10.64 15.84 5.83
N PHE A 42 -9.93 14.77 5.45
CA PHE A 42 -10.17 14.06 4.18
C PHE A 42 -11.28 13.01 4.28
N SER A 43 -11.66 12.58 5.49
CA SER A 43 -12.56 11.45 5.69
C SER A 43 -13.66 11.77 6.69
N ASN A 44 -14.84 11.24 6.43
CA ASN A 44 -15.85 11.09 7.46
C ASN A 44 -15.39 10.01 8.45
N VAL A 45 -15.51 10.28 9.75
CA VAL A 45 -15.14 9.31 10.80
C VAL A 45 -16.24 8.28 10.91
N ILE A 46 -16.18 7.26 10.07
CA ILE A 46 -17.18 6.19 9.97
C ILE A 46 -16.45 4.86 9.78
N ASP A 47 -16.89 3.86 10.52
CA ASP A 47 -16.47 2.49 10.29
C ASP A 47 -17.17 1.94 9.03
N TYR A 48 -16.38 1.53 8.03
CA TYR A 48 -16.95 1.01 6.78
C TYR A 48 -17.76 -0.27 6.93
N ARG A 49 -17.60 -1.00 8.04
CA ARG A 49 -18.43 -2.16 8.37
C ARG A 49 -19.91 -1.81 8.48
N LEU A 50 -20.20 -0.57 8.92
CA LEU A 50 -21.55 -0.04 9.11
C LEU A 50 -22.17 0.47 7.81
N LEU A 51 -21.43 0.58 6.72
CA LEU A 51 -21.98 1.04 5.44
C LEU A 51 -22.95 0.00 4.89
N THR A 52 -24.14 0.48 4.52
CA THR A 52 -25.17 -0.39 3.91
C THR A 52 -24.90 -0.60 2.43
N LYS A 53 -25.54 -1.61 1.84
CA LYS A 53 -25.48 -1.84 0.39
C LYS A 53 -25.99 -0.61 -0.38
N GLU A 54 -27.09 0.00 0.08
CA GLU A 54 -27.69 1.19 -0.54
C GLU A 54 -26.75 2.41 -0.50
N TYR A 55 -25.91 2.51 0.52
CA TYR A 55 -24.89 3.56 0.55
C TYR A 55 -23.76 3.28 -0.45
N ILE A 56 -23.26 2.05 -0.47
CA ILE A 56 -22.16 1.62 -1.35
C ILE A 56 -22.56 1.69 -2.82
N SER A 57 -23.82 1.37 -3.16
CA SER A 57 -24.33 1.39 -4.55
C SER A 57 -24.36 2.79 -5.19
N LYS A 58 -24.11 3.86 -4.43
CA LYS A 58 -24.01 5.23 -4.96
C LYS A 58 -22.70 5.52 -5.66
N PHE A 59 -21.70 4.63 -5.56
CA PHE A 59 -20.35 4.84 -6.05
C PHE A 59 -20.05 3.91 -7.23
N ASP A 60 -19.31 4.43 -8.20
CA ASP A 60 -18.85 3.67 -9.37
C ASP A 60 -17.62 2.81 -9.01
N VAL A 61 -16.77 3.34 -8.11
CA VAL A 61 -15.51 2.70 -7.70
C VAL A 61 -15.39 2.71 -6.19
N ILE A 62 -15.01 1.58 -5.63
CA ILE A 62 -14.65 1.44 -4.22
C ILE A 62 -13.16 1.16 -4.13
N VAL A 63 -12.42 1.95 -3.36
CA VAL A 63 -10.98 1.76 -3.10
C VAL A 63 -10.80 1.38 -1.64
N LEU A 64 -10.45 0.11 -1.38
CA LEU A 64 -10.26 -0.42 -0.03
C LEU A 64 -8.78 -0.43 0.36
N LEU A 65 -8.41 0.50 1.23
CA LEU A 65 -7.07 0.61 1.82
C LEU A 65 -7.06 0.37 3.33
N ALA A 66 -8.23 0.38 3.98
CA ALA A 66 -8.34 0.12 5.40
C ALA A 66 -8.01 -1.33 5.74
N GLY A 67 -7.31 -1.53 6.85
CA GLY A 67 -6.97 -2.85 7.38
C GLY A 67 -5.69 -2.87 8.21
N HIS A 68 -5.38 -4.01 8.79
CA HIS A 68 -4.08 -4.28 9.42
C HIS A 68 -3.02 -4.34 8.30
N SER A 69 -2.09 -3.40 8.31
CA SER A 69 -1.22 -3.10 7.16
C SER A 69 0.26 -3.44 7.41
N SER A 70 0.59 -4.18 8.46
CA SER A 70 1.95 -4.64 8.74
C SER A 70 1.99 -6.01 9.37
N VAL A 71 3.13 -6.70 9.20
CA VAL A 71 3.41 -7.98 9.86
C VAL A 71 3.28 -7.85 11.37
N LYS A 72 3.84 -6.78 11.95
CA LYS A 72 3.82 -6.54 13.40
C LYS A 72 2.40 -6.38 13.96
N MET A 73 1.54 -5.64 13.26
CA MET A 73 0.13 -5.51 13.63
C MET A 73 -0.58 -6.87 13.62
N CYS A 74 -0.44 -7.63 12.54
CA CYS A 74 -1.10 -8.92 12.40
C CYS A 74 -0.55 -9.98 13.35
N GLN A 75 0.71 -9.91 13.76
CA GLN A 75 1.27 -10.79 14.78
C GLN A 75 0.77 -10.45 16.20
N GLY A 76 0.67 -9.16 16.50
CA GLY A 76 0.18 -8.68 17.80
C GLY A 76 -1.33 -8.93 17.99
N GLU A 77 -2.10 -8.94 16.91
CA GLU A 77 -3.57 -9.04 16.91
C GLU A 77 -4.07 -10.02 15.85
N ALA A 78 -3.67 -11.30 15.95
CA ALA A 78 -3.93 -12.31 14.91
C ALA A 78 -5.43 -12.45 14.60
N SER A 79 -6.29 -12.57 15.60
CA SER A 79 -7.74 -12.72 15.43
C SER A 79 -8.40 -11.46 14.88
N SER A 80 -8.07 -10.29 15.44
CA SER A 80 -8.61 -9.01 14.99
C SER A 80 -8.15 -8.68 13.58
N SER A 81 -6.89 -9.00 13.25
CA SER A 81 -6.37 -8.80 11.87
C SER A 81 -7.08 -9.69 10.85
N TRP A 82 -7.41 -10.93 11.21
CA TRP A 82 -8.20 -11.81 10.35
C TRP A 82 -9.61 -11.23 10.13
N ASN A 83 -10.29 -10.84 11.20
CA ASN A 83 -11.62 -10.25 11.10
C ASN A 83 -11.61 -8.99 10.24
N ASN A 84 -10.64 -8.09 10.48
CA ASN A 84 -10.57 -6.82 9.77
C ASN A 84 -10.17 -7.00 8.30
N ASN A 85 -9.14 -7.80 8.03
CA ASN A 85 -8.65 -7.95 6.66
C ASN A 85 -9.51 -8.92 5.83
N VAL A 86 -9.94 -10.05 6.40
CA VAL A 86 -10.58 -11.13 5.62
C VAL A 86 -12.12 -11.09 5.74
N ASN A 87 -12.66 -11.18 6.96
CA ASN A 87 -14.12 -11.27 7.12
C ASN A 87 -14.82 -9.99 6.63
N ASN A 88 -14.23 -8.82 6.93
CA ASN A 88 -14.80 -7.55 6.48
C ASN A 88 -14.64 -7.35 4.97
N PHE A 89 -13.60 -7.89 4.34
CA PHE A 89 -13.46 -7.92 2.88
C PHE A 89 -14.59 -8.75 2.25
N ILE A 90 -14.85 -9.95 2.78
CA ILE A 90 -15.96 -10.80 2.32
C ILE A 90 -17.28 -10.05 2.45
N ASN A 91 -17.55 -9.44 3.60
CA ASN A 91 -18.76 -8.67 3.85
C ASN A 91 -18.91 -7.49 2.88
N LEU A 92 -17.80 -6.82 2.54
CA LEU A 92 -17.81 -5.74 1.54
C LEU A 92 -18.15 -6.28 0.16
N THR A 93 -17.50 -7.38 -0.28
CA THR A 93 -17.75 -7.95 -1.61
C THR A 93 -19.21 -8.39 -1.81
N HIS A 94 -19.90 -8.84 -0.76
CA HIS A 94 -21.31 -9.20 -0.82
C HIS A 94 -22.26 -7.98 -0.96
N LYS A 95 -21.77 -6.76 -0.72
CA LYS A 95 -22.53 -5.52 -0.89
C LYS A 95 -22.31 -4.88 -2.26
N LEU A 96 -21.40 -5.39 -3.07
CA LEU A 96 -21.09 -4.86 -4.39
C LEU A 96 -22.10 -5.31 -5.45
N ASP A 97 -22.38 -4.42 -6.38
CA ASP A 97 -23.00 -4.75 -7.64
C ASP A 97 -21.93 -5.01 -8.72
N LYS A 98 -22.24 -5.78 -9.77
CA LYS A 98 -21.25 -6.20 -10.77
C LYS A 98 -20.71 -5.05 -11.63
N GLU A 99 -21.48 -3.99 -11.72
CA GLU A 99 -21.13 -2.76 -12.45
C GLU A 99 -20.12 -1.89 -11.70
N GLN A 100 -19.97 -2.12 -10.39
CA GLN A 100 -19.02 -1.40 -9.56
C GLN A 100 -17.63 -2.01 -9.65
N THR A 101 -16.62 -1.16 -9.59
CA THR A 101 -15.22 -1.61 -9.50
C THR A 101 -14.75 -1.58 -8.05
N LEU A 102 -14.21 -2.71 -7.57
CA LEU A 102 -13.46 -2.76 -6.31
C LEU A 102 -11.96 -2.78 -6.58
N ILE A 103 -11.22 -1.81 -6.06
CA ILE A 103 -9.75 -1.81 -6.04
C ILE A 103 -9.31 -2.04 -4.59
N TYR A 104 -8.43 -3.01 -4.32
CA TYR A 104 -7.97 -3.27 -2.96
C TYR A 104 -6.45 -3.44 -2.87
N ALA A 105 -5.91 -3.09 -1.70
CA ALA A 105 -4.49 -3.25 -1.40
C ALA A 105 -4.18 -4.69 -0.98
N SER A 106 -3.46 -5.42 -1.83
CA SER A 106 -2.74 -6.65 -1.51
C SER A 106 -1.26 -6.33 -1.23
N SER A 107 -0.39 -7.32 -1.22
CA SER A 107 1.03 -7.15 -0.90
C SER A 107 1.89 -8.12 -1.70
N GLY A 108 3.05 -7.67 -2.15
CA GLY A 108 4.07 -8.53 -2.75
C GLY A 108 4.65 -9.56 -1.78
N SER A 109 4.51 -9.34 -0.47
CA SER A 109 4.95 -10.31 0.55
C SER A 109 4.23 -11.65 0.49
N VAL A 110 3.11 -11.76 -0.23
CA VAL A 110 2.43 -13.04 -0.50
C VAL A 110 3.32 -14.05 -1.21
N TYR A 111 4.35 -13.59 -1.90
CA TYR A 111 5.32 -14.45 -2.57
C TYR A 111 6.32 -15.13 -1.61
N GLY A 112 6.48 -14.59 -0.40
CA GLY A 112 7.45 -15.06 0.57
C GLY A 112 8.90 -14.85 0.14
N ASP A 113 9.82 -15.66 0.68
CA ASP A 113 11.24 -15.65 0.30
C ASP A 113 11.42 -16.32 -1.06
N THR A 114 11.49 -15.49 -2.10
CA THR A 114 11.70 -15.95 -3.47
C THR A 114 13.01 -15.38 -4.00
N ARG A 115 14.00 -16.25 -4.15
CA ARG A 115 15.30 -15.87 -4.72
C ARG A 115 15.27 -15.61 -6.23
N SER A 116 14.09 -15.73 -6.85
CA SER A 116 13.85 -15.49 -8.28
C SER A 116 12.71 -14.51 -8.48
N THR A 117 12.67 -13.88 -9.65
CA THR A 117 11.55 -13.00 -10.03
C THR A 117 10.25 -13.81 -10.10
N THR A 118 9.22 -13.33 -9.44
CA THR A 118 7.88 -13.93 -9.41
C THR A 118 6.89 -13.05 -10.16
N ASN A 119 5.93 -13.66 -10.81
CA ASN A 119 4.81 -12.99 -11.47
C ASN A 119 3.46 -13.52 -10.95
N GLU A 120 2.38 -12.90 -11.35
CA GLU A 120 1.03 -13.21 -10.88
C GLU A 120 0.50 -14.57 -11.35
N ASP A 121 1.08 -15.08 -12.43
CA ASP A 121 0.67 -16.34 -13.07
C ASP A 121 1.56 -17.52 -12.63
N THR A 122 2.57 -17.26 -11.78
CA THR A 122 3.39 -18.33 -11.18
C THR A 122 2.52 -19.18 -10.26
N ASP A 123 2.53 -20.49 -10.43
CA ASP A 123 1.93 -21.44 -9.49
C ASP A 123 2.62 -21.30 -8.12
N LEU A 124 2.04 -20.45 -7.29
CA LEU A 124 2.56 -20.19 -5.97
C LEU A 124 2.29 -21.42 -5.08
N ILE A 125 3.34 -22.19 -4.79
CA ILE A 125 3.35 -22.97 -3.55
C ILE A 125 3.48 -21.94 -2.42
N PHE A 126 2.34 -21.31 -2.11
CA PHE A 126 2.28 -20.28 -1.08
C PHE A 126 2.58 -20.94 0.28
N LYS A 127 3.63 -20.46 0.91
CA LYS A 127 3.94 -20.75 2.30
C LYS A 127 3.88 -19.45 3.07
N PRO A 128 2.72 -19.11 3.68
CA PRO A 128 2.61 -17.89 4.46
C PRO A 128 3.61 -17.97 5.61
N ILE A 129 4.50 -16.97 5.67
CA ILE A 129 5.52 -16.87 6.70
C ILE A 129 4.92 -16.26 7.98
N ASN A 130 3.84 -15.48 7.83
CA ASN A 130 3.20 -14.78 8.92
C ASN A 130 1.71 -14.52 8.64
N ASN A 131 0.97 -14.05 9.66
CA ASN A 131 -0.46 -13.77 9.56
C ASN A 131 -0.81 -12.68 8.55
N TYR A 132 0.05 -11.67 8.36
CA TYR A 132 -0.18 -10.61 7.39
C TYR A 132 -0.21 -11.17 5.97
N ASP A 133 0.81 -11.94 5.59
CA ASP A 133 0.90 -12.56 4.27
C ASP A 133 -0.28 -13.51 4.02
N LEU A 134 -0.66 -14.29 5.05
CA LEU A 134 -1.83 -15.17 4.98
C LEU A 134 -3.12 -14.39 4.70
N THR A 135 -3.35 -13.27 5.41
CA THR A 135 -4.56 -12.46 5.17
C THR A 135 -4.56 -11.91 3.74
N LYS A 136 -3.44 -11.37 3.25
CA LYS A 136 -3.35 -10.79 1.90
C LYS A 136 -3.53 -11.84 0.79
N TYR A 137 -2.94 -12.99 0.95
CA TYR A 137 -3.16 -14.12 0.04
C TYR A 137 -4.63 -14.57 0.01
N THR A 138 -5.27 -14.62 1.16
CA THR A 138 -6.69 -14.98 1.26
C THR A 138 -7.58 -13.95 0.54
N LEU A 139 -7.27 -12.65 0.65
CA LEU A 139 -7.97 -11.61 -0.13
C LEU A 139 -7.84 -11.88 -1.63
N ASP A 140 -6.64 -12.18 -2.11
CA ASP A 140 -6.37 -12.46 -3.53
C ASP A 140 -7.18 -13.69 -4.00
N THR A 141 -7.24 -14.74 -3.19
CA THR A 141 -8.02 -15.96 -3.50
C THR A 141 -9.52 -15.69 -3.60
N ILE A 142 -10.07 -14.89 -2.65
CA ILE A 142 -11.48 -14.49 -2.67
C ILE A 142 -11.76 -13.62 -3.90
N ALA A 143 -10.92 -12.62 -4.16
CA ALA A 143 -11.06 -11.72 -5.30
C ALA A 143 -11.05 -12.51 -6.62
N GLN A 144 -10.16 -13.47 -6.77
CA GLN A 144 -10.08 -14.31 -7.98
C GLN A 144 -11.35 -15.13 -8.19
N SER A 145 -11.91 -15.71 -7.11
CA SER A 145 -13.21 -16.40 -7.16
C SER A 145 -14.35 -15.46 -7.58
N MET A 146 -14.34 -14.19 -7.14
CA MET A 146 -15.35 -13.20 -7.50
C MET A 146 -15.18 -12.72 -8.95
N ILE A 147 -13.94 -12.54 -9.41
CA ILE A 147 -13.63 -12.19 -10.82
C ILE A 147 -14.19 -13.26 -11.77
N LEU A 148 -14.00 -14.56 -11.46
CA LEU A 148 -14.57 -15.66 -12.22
C LEU A 148 -16.11 -15.66 -12.28
N LYS A 149 -16.77 -15.02 -11.30
CA LYS A 149 -18.23 -14.80 -11.28
C LYS A 149 -18.67 -13.51 -11.99
N GLY A 150 -17.74 -12.80 -12.63
CA GLY A 150 -18.01 -11.60 -13.42
C GLY A 150 -18.03 -10.29 -12.62
N TYR A 151 -17.44 -10.24 -11.42
CA TYR A 151 -17.25 -9.00 -10.69
C TYR A 151 -16.00 -8.25 -11.17
N SER A 152 -16.07 -6.93 -11.16
CA SER A 152 -14.96 -6.06 -11.55
C SER A 152 -14.07 -5.75 -10.35
N ILE A 153 -13.12 -6.63 -10.06
CA ILE A 153 -12.22 -6.51 -8.91
C ILE A 153 -10.77 -6.43 -9.37
N VAL A 154 -10.01 -5.46 -8.81
CA VAL A 154 -8.59 -5.26 -9.07
C VAL A 154 -7.82 -5.34 -7.77
N GLY A 155 -6.97 -6.35 -7.64
CA GLY A 155 -6.05 -6.53 -6.53
C GLY A 155 -4.67 -5.98 -6.87
N LEU A 156 -4.08 -5.20 -5.97
CA LEU A 156 -2.78 -4.58 -6.18
C LEU A 156 -1.78 -5.11 -5.15
N ARG A 157 -0.87 -5.97 -5.57
CA ARG A 157 0.25 -6.46 -4.75
C ARG A 157 1.33 -5.41 -4.71
N PHE A 158 1.32 -4.62 -3.65
CA PHE A 158 2.30 -3.55 -3.47
C PHE A 158 3.66 -4.06 -3.07
N GLY A 159 4.72 -3.51 -3.67
CA GLY A 159 6.05 -3.49 -3.11
C GLY A 159 6.11 -2.64 -1.82
N THR A 160 7.30 -2.36 -1.32
CA THR A 160 7.49 -1.50 -0.15
C THR A 160 7.18 -0.06 -0.53
N VAL A 161 6.04 0.45 -0.06
CA VAL A 161 5.55 1.80 -0.40
C VAL A 161 6.38 2.86 0.31
N ASN A 162 6.84 3.87 -0.43
CA ASN A 162 7.59 5.01 0.11
C ASN A 162 7.19 6.31 -0.57
N GLY A 163 7.38 7.43 0.09
CA GLY A 163 7.14 8.77 -0.45
C GLY A 163 6.28 9.65 0.46
N TRP A 164 6.13 10.90 0.06
CA TRP A 164 5.37 11.89 0.81
C TRP A 164 3.86 11.65 0.72
N SER A 165 3.20 11.90 1.82
CA SER A 165 1.75 11.95 1.96
C SER A 165 1.39 12.93 3.07
N PRO A 166 0.19 13.50 3.10
CA PRO A 166 -0.28 14.26 4.26
C PRO A 166 -0.17 13.49 5.59
N ASN A 167 -0.30 12.16 5.56
CA ASN A 167 -0.09 11.27 6.71
C ASN A 167 1.01 10.24 6.39
N VAL A 168 2.27 10.64 6.55
CA VAL A 168 3.43 9.79 6.24
C VAL A 168 3.57 8.65 7.22
N ARG A 169 3.79 7.47 6.70
CA ARG A 169 4.15 6.28 7.47
C ARG A 169 5.66 6.24 7.71
N GLU A 170 6.08 6.65 8.91
CA GLU A 170 7.49 6.94 9.20
C GLU A 170 8.41 5.71 9.26
N GLU A 171 7.88 4.53 9.61
CA GLU A 171 8.69 3.31 9.75
C GLU A 171 9.03 2.63 8.43
N LEU A 172 8.54 3.11 7.30
CA LEU A 172 8.91 2.59 5.97
C LEU A 172 10.32 3.03 5.57
N MET A 173 11.00 2.17 4.86
CA MET A 173 12.46 2.22 4.69
C MET A 173 12.98 3.59 4.24
N ILE A 174 12.59 4.08 3.05
CA ILE A 174 13.07 5.37 2.53
C ILE A 174 12.51 6.53 3.37
N ASN A 175 11.25 6.42 3.83
CA ASN A 175 10.66 7.45 4.68
C ASN A 175 11.44 7.60 5.99
N SER A 176 11.78 6.48 6.66
CA SER A 176 12.56 6.47 7.89
C SER A 176 13.98 6.99 7.68
N MET A 177 14.66 6.55 6.62
CA MET A 177 16.01 7.01 6.29
C MET A 177 16.02 8.52 6.01
N THR A 178 15.06 9.02 5.23
CA THR A 178 14.95 10.45 4.91
C THR A 178 14.64 11.27 6.16
N LYS A 179 13.67 10.84 6.97
CA LYS A 179 13.33 11.51 8.24
C LYS A 179 14.53 11.61 9.17
N ASN A 180 15.21 10.48 9.41
CA ASN A 180 16.40 10.45 10.28
C ASN A 180 17.55 11.29 9.73
N SER A 181 17.72 11.34 8.41
CA SER A 181 18.71 12.22 7.77
C SER A 181 18.42 13.69 8.06
N ILE A 182 17.17 14.11 7.92
CA ILE A 182 16.76 15.51 8.11
C ILE A 182 16.84 15.90 9.60
N GLU A 183 16.33 15.06 10.50
CA GLU A 183 16.25 15.37 11.92
C GLU A 183 17.56 15.17 12.67
N HIS A 184 18.39 14.22 12.25
CA HIS A 184 19.56 13.77 13.04
C HIS A 184 20.86 13.70 12.24
N GLY A 185 20.84 13.95 10.93
CA GLY A 185 22.03 13.87 10.08
C GLY A 185 22.59 12.45 9.91
N ASN A 186 21.81 11.41 10.20
CA ASN A 186 22.28 10.03 10.10
C ASN A 186 21.17 9.04 9.65
N ILE A 187 21.62 7.94 9.04
CA ILE A 187 20.79 6.84 8.56
C ILE A 187 21.21 5.56 9.31
N GLN A 188 20.23 4.84 9.87
CA GLN A 188 20.47 3.51 10.45
C GLN A 188 20.16 2.44 9.41
N VAL A 189 21.10 1.53 9.16
CA VAL A 189 20.99 0.47 8.13
C VAL A 189 21.17 -0.89 8.76
N ASN A 190 20.18 -1.77 8.56
CA ASN A 190 20.26 -3.20 8.87
C ASN A 190 20.12 -3.98 7.55
N ASN A 191 20.66 -5.20 7.50
CA ASN A 191 20.49 -6.11 6.36
C ASN A 191 20.81 -5.45 5.00
N LYS A 192 21.96 -4.81 4.91
CA LYS A 192 22.36 -3.94 3.78
C LYS A 192 22.30 -4.63 2.41
N HIS A 193 22.45 -5.94 2.37
CA HIS A 193 22.49 -6.72 1.11
C HIS A 193 21.10 -7.06 0.56
N ILE A 194 20.05 -6.90 1.37
CA ILE A 194 18.68 -7.28 0.99
C ILE A 194 18.18 -6.37 -0.12
N VAL A 195 17.67 -6.99 -1.20
CA VAL A 195 17.00 -6.29 -2.30
C VAL A 195 15.50 -6.19 -2.03
N ARG A 196 14.95 -5.01 -2.26
CA ARG A 196 13.53 -4.74 -2.05
C ARG A 196 12.86 -4.15 -3.29
N PRO A 197 11.63 -4.58 -3.60
CA PRO A 197 10.78 -3.86 -4.53
C PRO A 197 10.30 -2.58 -3.86
N ILE A 198 10.67 -1.44 -4.39
CA ILE A 198 10.23 -0.12 -3.93
C ILE A 198 9.09 0.34 -4.80
N LEU A 199 8.02 0.80 -4.16
CA LEU A 199 6.88 1.39 -4.83
C LEU A 199 6.71 2.84 -4.36
N GLY A 200 6.91 3.81 -5.25
CA GLY A 200 6.65 5.20 -4.96
C GLY A 200 5.15 5.46 -4.81
N ILE A 201 4.77 6.19 -3.78
CA ILE A 201 3.34 6.44 -3.48
C ILE A 201 2.63 7.24 -4.59
N SER A 202 3.37 8.08 -5.32
CA SER A 202 2.87 8.82 -6.48
C SER A 202 2.53 7.86 -7.64
N ASP A 203 3.32 6.80 -7.84
CA ASP A 203 2.99 5.77 -8.82
C ASP A 203 1.73 4.98 -8.44
N ILE A 204 1.40 4.83 -7.15
CA ILE A 204 0.12 4.23 -6.72
C ILE A 204 -1.05 5.11 -7.15
N SER A 205 -0.96 6.43 -6.92
CA SER A 205 -2.02 7.37 -7.34
C SER A 205 -2.25 7.30 -8.85
N ARG A 206 -1.18 7.28 -9.63
CA ARG A 206 -1.23 7.15 -11.10
C ARG A 206 -1.78 5.81 -11.56
N ALA A 207 -1.38 4.72 -10.88
CA ALA A 207 -1.88 3.38 -11.18
C ALA A 207 -3.38 3.25 -10.92
N ILE A 208 -3.86 3.77 -9.80
CA ILE A 208 -5.29 3.78 -9.46
C ILE A 208 -6.07 4.66 -10.45
N ASP A 209 -5.55 5.81 -10.86
CA ASP A 209 -6.13 6.65 -11.90
C ASP A 209 -6.26 5.90 -13.25
N ALA A 210 -5.21 5.17 -13.65
CA ALA A 210 -5.24 4.35 -14.87
C ALA A 210 -6.32 3.25 -14.81
N ILE A 211 -6.44 2.57 -13.66
CA ILE A 211 -7.47 1.55 -13.44
C ILE A 211 -8.88 2.16 -13.47
N ILE A 212 -9.09 3.32 -12.85
CA ILE A 212 -10.39 4.01 -12.86
C ILE A 212 -10.81 4.38 -14.28
N LYS A 213 -9.86 4.81 -15.12
CA LYS A 213 -10.13 5.18 -16.53
C LYS A 213 -10.47 3.98 -17.39
N ASN A 214 -9.77 2.86 -17.20
CA ASN A 214 -9.96 1.63 -17.97
C ASN A 214 -9.84 0.40 -17.06
N THR A 215 -10.92 0.00 -16.43
CA THR A 215 -10.90 -1.12 -15.47
C THR A 215 -10.78 -2.47 -16.18
N ILE A 216 -9.72 -3.19 -15.88
CA ILE A 216 -9.51 -4.58 -16.28
C ILE A 216 -9.32 -5.42 -15.03
N ALA A 217 -10.28 -6.28 -14.72
CA ALA A 217 -10.28 -7.09 -13.51
C ALA A 217 -9.08 -8.04 -13.49
N GLY A 218 -8.46 -8.18 -12.32
CA GLY A 218 -7.29 -9.04 -12.16
C GLY A 218 -6.49 -8.70 -10.92
N ILE A 219 -5.41 -9.45 -10.71
CA ILE A 219 -4.42 -9.19 -9.67
C ILE A 219 -3.12 -8.77 -10.34
N TYR A 220 -2.49 -7.72 -9.83
CA TYR A 220 -1.34 -7.07 -10.45
C TYR A 220 -0.27 -6.71 -9.44
N ASN A 221 0.99 -6.92 -9.82
CA ASN A 221 2.15 -6.49 -9.06
C ASN A 221 2.50 -5.03 -9.37
N LEU A 222 2.81 -4.24 -8.33
CA LEU A 222 3.28 -2.87 -8.47
C LEU A 222 4.59 -2.67 -7.72
N ALA A 223 5.63 -2.26 -8.45
CA ALA A 223 6.90 -1.78 -7.93
C ALA A 223 7.48 -0.77 -8.91
N SER A 224 8.01 0.35 -8.42
CA SER A 224 8.62 1.38 -9.26
C SER A 224 10.02 0.98 -9.68
N PHE A 225 10.80 0.44 -8.74
CA PHE A 225 12.17 -0.03 -8.98
C PHE A 225 12.61 -1.03 -7.89
N TYR A 226 13.81 -1.59 -8.08
CA TYR A 226 14.43 -2.56 -7.17
C TYR A 226 15.82 -2.09 -6.80
N ASP A 227 16.15 -2.12 -5.52
CA ASP A 227 17.52 -1.86 -5.10
C ASP A 227 17.84 -2.52 -3.74
N SER A 228 19.13 -2.68 -3.46
CA SER A 228 19.59 -3.12 -2.15
C SER A 228 19.48 -1.99 -1.12
N VAL A 229 19.31 -2.36 0.14
CA VAL A 229 19.30 -1.39 1.25
C VAL A 229 20.57 -0.55 1.28
N ASP A 230 21.71 -1.15 0.94
CA ASP A 230 23.02 -0.46 0.83
C ASP A 230 23.01 0.65 -0.21
N LYS A 231 22.51 0.37 -1.41
CA LYS A 231 22.42 1.38 -2.47
C LYS A 231 21.40 2.47 -2.14
N LEU A 232 20.24 2.09 -1.59
CA LEU A 232 19.22 3.06 -1.16
C LEU A 232 19.78 4.03 -0.12
N SER A 233 20.43 3.49 0.93
CA SER A 233 21.02 4.33 1.98
C SER A 233 22.14 5.23 1.45
N SER A 234 22.98 4.73 0.55
CA SER A 234 24.07 5.50 -0.06
C SER A 234 23.54 6.66 -0.92
N GLN A 235 22.50 6.43 -1.70
CA GLN A 235 21.86 7.48 -2.50
C GLN A 235 21.20 8.54 -1.60
N ILE A 236 20.47 8.14 -0.56
CA ILE A 236 19.83 9.07 0.38
C ILE A 236 20.89 9.88 1.15
N SER A 237 21.94 9.21 1.63
CA SER A 237 23.08 9.87 2.29
C SER A 237 23.71 10.93 1.39
N SER A 238 23.93 10.62 0.12
CA SER A 238 24.48 11.56 -0.85
C SER A 238 23.56 12.76 -1.10
N LEU A 239 22.24 12.54 -1.18
CA LEU A 239 21.25 13.61 -1.41
C LEU A 239 21.10 14.56 -0.23
N LEU A 240 21.20 14.03 1.01
CA LEU A 240 20.91 14.77 2.25
C LEU A 240 22.16 15.05 3.09
N SER A 241 23.36 14.71 2.60
CA SER A 241 24.63 14.91 3.30
C SER A 241 24.64 14.29 4.71
N SER A 242 24.10 13.07 4.86
CA SER A 242 23.98 12.37 6.15
C SER A 242 24.97 11.23 6.28
N ASN A 243 25.27 10.83 7.53
CA ASN A 243 26.13 9.69 7.83
C ASN A 243 25.33 8.37 7.80
N ILE A 244 26.00 7.27 7.41
CA ILE A 244 25.40 5.93 7.44
C ILE A 244 25.99 5.15 8.61
N ASN A 245 25.12 4.66 9.49
CA ASN A 245 25.46 3.77 10.60
C ASN A 245 24.93 2.36 10.28
N VAL A 246 25.84 1.42 10.06
CA VAL A 246 25.50 0.03 9.77
C VAL A 246 25.38 -0.75 11.08
N ASN A 247 24.22 -1.31 11.32
CA ASN A 247 23.95 -2.17 12.47
C ASN A 247 24.11 -3.66 12.09
N PRO A 248 24.20 -4.57 13.07
CA PRO A 248 24.15 -6.00 12.82
C PRO A 248 22.88 -6.41 12.07
N ASP A 249 23.01 -7.43 11.23
CA ASP A 249 21.86 -7.95 10.47
C ASP A 249 20.79 -8.54 11.41
N VAL A 250 19.53 -8.27 11.07
CA VAL A 250 18.36 -8.81 11.78
C VAL A 250 17.89 -10.07 11.07
N THR A 251 17.63 -11.12 11.83
CA THR A 251 17.13 -12.40 11.30
C THR A 251 15.72 -12.25 10.71
N GLY A 252 15.43 -13.06 9.67
CA GLY A 252 14.09 -13.11 9.06
C GLY A 252 13.85 -12.09 7.94
N ALA A 253 14.85 -11.29 7.57
CA ALA A 253 14.80 -10.49 6.36
C ALA A 253 15.14 -11.34 5.14
N TYR A 254 14.41 -11.15 4.03
CA TYR A 254 14.57 -11.93 2.80
C TYR A 254 14.42 -11.04 1.56
N ASP A 255 15.01 -11.50 0.45
CA ASP A 255 14.86 -10.88 -0.85
C ASP A 255 13.54 -11.30 -1.50
N PHE A 256 12.90 -10.36 -2.21
CA PHE A 256 11.90 -10.73 -3.18
C PHE A 256 11.84 -9.71 -4.33
N ILE A 257 11.58 -10.24 -5.52
CA ILE A 257 11.48 -9.46 -6.76
C ILE A 257 10.18 -9.87 -7.43
N MET A 258 9.38 -8.88 -7.83
CA MET A 258 8.11 -9.08 -8.53
C MET A 258 8.21 -8.61 -9.97
N ASP A 259 7.75 -9.39 -10.93
CA ASP A 259 7.54 -8.91 -12.28
C ASP A 259 6.30 -8.01 -12.35
N THR A 260 6.46 -6.79 -12.82
CA THR A 260 5.38 -5.80 -12.98
C THR A 260 4.88 -5.66 -14.42
N SER A 261 5.42 -6.45 -15.33
CA SER A 261 5.15 -6.34 -16.77
C SER A 261 3.67 -6.54 -17.14
N LYS A 262 2.95 -7.36 -16.37
CA LYS A 262 1.51 -7.56 -16.55
C LYS A 262 0.74 -6.25 -16.38
N PHE A 263 0.98 -5.52 -15.28
CA PHE A 263 0.35 -4.23 -15.05
C PHE A 263 0.72 -3.20 -16.12
N GLN A 264 2.01 -3.09 -16.43
CA GLN A 264 2.52 -2.14 -17.42
C GLN A 264 1.89 -2.36 -18.79
N LYS A 265 1.82 -3.61 -19.26
CA LYS A 265 1.20 -3.96 -20.55
C LYS A 265 -0.32 -3.76 -20.56
N THR A 266 -1.00 -4.13 -19.46
CA THR A 266 -2.46 -4.08 -19.37
C THR A 266 -2.99 -2.64 -19.39
N PHE A 267 -2.27 -1.72 -18.74
CA PHE A 267 -2.70 -0.34 -18.55
C PHE A 267 -1.88 0.67 -19.35
N ASP A 268 -0.96 0.23 -20.20
CA ASP A 268 0.03 1.09 -20.89
C ASP A 268 0.71 2.04 -19.89
N PHE A 269 1.23 1.45 -18.81
CA PHE A 269 1.69 2.17 -17.64
C PHE A 269 3.20 2.13 -17.49
N GLU A 270 3.79 3.30 -17.19
CA GLU A 270 5.20 3.44 -16.85
C GLU A 270 5.36 3.91 -15.41
N PHE A 271 6.12 3.18 -14.61
CA PHE A 271 6.56 3.64 -13.28
C PHE A 271 7.58 4.75 -13.44
N LYS A 272 7.45 5.84 -12.65
CA LYS A 272 8.29 7.05 -12.78
C LYS A 272 9.07 7.39 -11.52
N GLU A 273 8.67 6.83 -10.39
CA GLU A 273 9.33 7.12 -9.13
C GLU A 273 10.74 6.51 -9.06
N THR A 274 11.64 7.27 -8.47
CA THR A 274 13.03 6.92 -8.18
C THR A 274 13.37 7.31 -6.75
N VAL A 275 14.53 6.88 -6.23
CA VAL A 275 14.99 7.34 -4.91
C VAL A 275 15.03 8.87 -4.86
N ASN A 276 15.54 9.51 -5.92
CA ASN A 276 15.68 10.97 -5.98
C ASN A 276 14.33 11.68 -5.90
N THR A 277 13.31 11.22 -6.67
CA THR A 277 11.97 11.84 -6.66
C THR A 277 11.30 11.68 -5.29
N ILE A 278 11.38 10.48 -4.71
CA ILE A 278 10.82 10.17 -3.39
C ILE A 278 11.46 11.04 -2.29
N VAL A 279 12.79 11.07 -2.24
CA VAL A 279 13.53 11.81 -1.21
C VAL A 279 13.35 13.32 -1.36
N ASN A 280 13.39 13.84 -2.58
CA ASN A 280 13.18 15.27 -2.84
C ASN A 280 11.76 15.71 -2.44
N GLU A 281 10.72 14.92 -2.76
CA GLU A 281 9.36 15.28 -2.35
C GLU A 281 9.19 15.21 -0.82
N LEU A 282 9.72 14.17 -0.17
CA LEU A 282 9.71 14.06 1.29
C LEU A 282 10.43 15.23 1.95
N SER A 283 11.58 15.64 1.45
CA SER A 283 12.39 16.72 2.04
C SER A 283 11.71 18.08 1.85
N THR A 284 11.21 18.38 0.65
CA THR A 284 10.58 19.68 0.35
C THR A 284 9.24 19.88 1.03
N LYS A 285 8.52 18.78 1.30
CA LYS A 285 7.21 18.80 1.96
C LYS A 285 7.26 18.29 3.41
N PHE A 286 8.43 18.20 4.00
CA PHE A 286 8.63 17.60 5.33
C PHE A 286 7.73 18.24 6.40
N ASP A 287 7.73 19.57 6.48
CA ASP A 287 6.95 20.33 7.46
C ASP A 287 5.44 20.31 7.20
N HIS A 288 5.01 19.85 6.03
CA HIS A 288 3.61 19.70 5.65
C HIS A 288 3.07 18.26 5.86
N ALA A 289 3.85 17.40 6.49
CA ALA A 289 3.48 16.01 6.75
C ALA A 289 3.15 15.78 8.24
N THR A 290 2.13 14.97 8.49
CA THR A 290 1.96 14.31 9.79
C THR A 290 2.64 12.94 9.71
N PHE A 291 3.58 12.69 10.61
CA PHE A 291 4.24 11.39 10.70
C PHE A 291 3.50 10.48 11.67
N SER A 292 3.26 9.24 11.27
CA SER A 292 2.61 8.23 12.11
C SER A 292 3.34 6.89 12.04
N ASN A 293 3.42 6.22 13.18
CA ASN A 293 4.14 4.96 13.33
C ASN A 293 3.16 3.82 13.59
N ARG A 294 3.05 2.88 12.65
CA ARG A 294 2.16 1.71 12.78
C ARG A 294 2.60 0.71 13.85
N ASN A 295 3.84 0.83 14.32
CA ASN A 295 4.33 0.03 15.44
C ASN A 295 3.78 0.49 16.81
N GLN A 296 3.13 1.65 16.87
CA GLN A 296 2.49 2.24 18.04
C GLN A 296 0.96 2.28 17.91
N PHE A 297 0.38 1.35 17.18
CA PHE A 297 -1.06 1.33 16.93
C PHE A 297 -1.87 1.04 18.21
N LEU A 298 -3.09 1.59 18.22
CA LEU A 298 -4.09 1.23 19.23
C LEU A 298 -4.70 -0.14 18.87
N LYS A 299 -5.10 -0.90 19.89
CA LYS A 299 -5.79 -2.18 19.64
C LYS A 299 -7.09 -1.94 18.89
N TYR A 300 -7.37 -2.84 17.95
CA TYR A 300 -8.60 -2.86 17.19
C TYR A 300 -9.66 -3.59 18.04
N GLU A 301 -10.61 -2.86 18.58
CA GLU A 301 -11.76 -3.36 19.34
C GLU A 301 -12.99 -3.66 18.47
#